data_a38993a9f9936092b955d990a5b1238c
#
_entry.id   a38993a9f9936092b955d990a5b1238c
#
_cell.length_a   1.000
_cell.length_b   1.000
_cell.length_c   1.000
_cell.angle_alpha   90.00
_cell.angle_beta   90.00
_cell.angle_gamma   90.00
#
_symmetry.space_group_name_H-M   'P 1'
#
loop_
_entity.id
_entity.type
_entity.pdbx_description
1 polymer ?
#
loop_
_entity_poly.entity_id
_entity_poly.type
_entity_poly.pdbx_seq_one_letter_code
_entity_poly.pdbx_strand_id
1 'polypeptide(L)'
;MKIILKQDVKGKGKKGQMIEAAEGYARNFLIPKGLAVEATADAVNTMKLQAKAKAKADAEARAEAQAIAEKLKACQVKIAAKGGEGGKLFGAVTGAAIADALQAQDGLTVDGKKLVLDQPIKSFGSYEVKAKLGYEVSGTVYVLVIEEK
;
A
#
# COMPACT_ATOMS: atom_id res chain seq x y z
N MET A 1 -11.80 33.92 -11.41
CA MET A 1 -10.41 33.55 -11.75
C MET A 1 -10.21 32.07 -11.43
N LYS A 2 -9.69 31.33 -12.37
CA LYS A 2 -9.37 29.92 -12.16
C LYS A 2 -7.97 29.78 -11.60
N ILE A 3 -7.83 28.98 -10.55
CA ILE A 3 -6.56 28.73 -9.86
C ILE A 3 -6.37 27.24 -9.61
N ILE A 4 -5.13 26.83 -9.47
CA ILE A 4 -4.76 25.46 -9.12
C ILE A 4 -4.18 25.47 -7.71
N LEU A 5 -4.73 24.64 -6.83
CA LEU A 5 -4.27 24.52 -5.45
C LEU A 5 -2.96 23.75 -5.37
N LYS A 6 -1.97 24.32 -4.71
CA LYS A 6 -0.69 23.66 -4.40
C LYS A 6 -0.73 22.91 -3.08
N GLN A 7 -1.68 23.24 -2.22
CA GLN A 7 -1.88 22.62 -0.92
C GLN A 7 -3.37 22.46 -0.66
N ASP A 8 -3.71 21.62 0.29
CA ASP A 8 -5.09 21.46 0.72
C ASP A 8 -5.57 22.75 1.39
N VAL A 9 -6.65 23.31 0.89
CA VAL A 9 -7.27 24.51 1.46
C VAL A 9 -8.65 24.14 2.02
N LYS A 10 -8.79 24.26 3.31
CA LYS A 10 -10.05 23.94 3.99
C LYS A 10 -11.20 24.79 3.44
N GLY A 11 -12.26 24.14 3.00
CA GLY A 11 -13.44 24.80 2.44
C GLY A 11 -13.31 25.24 0.96
N LYS A 12 -12.16 24.99 0.33
CA LYS A 12 -11.94 25.32 -1.10
C LYS A 12 -11.63 24.09 -1.96
N GLY A 13 -10.72 23.23 -1.53
CA GLY A 13 -10.37 22.04 -2.28
C GLY A 13 -9.06 21.44 -1.83
N LYS A 14 -8.66 20.37 -2.52
CA LYS A 14 -7.43 19.62 -2.24
C LYS A 14 -6.29 20.01 -3.18
N LYS A 15 -5.08 19.66 -2.77
CA LYS A 15 -3.87 19.85 -3.58
C LYS A 15 -4.04 19.28 -4.99
N GLY A 16 -3.68 20.09 -6.00
CA GLY A 16 -3.78 19.69 -7.40
C GLY A 16 -5.15 19.89 -8.03
N GLN A 17 -6.12 20.38 -7.27
CA GLN A 17 -7.45 20.65 -7.78
C GLN A 17 -7.52 22.06 -8.39
N MET A 18 -8.17 22.17 -9.56
CA MET A 18 -8.48 23.46 -10.16
C MET A 18 -9.81 23.95 -9.63
N ILE A 19 -9.82 25.15 -9.06
CA ILE A 19 -11.02 25.80 -8.51
C ILE A 19 -11.18 27.20 -9.08
N GLU A 20 -12.39 27.69 -8.99
CA GLU A 20 -12.69 29.08 -9.31
C GLU A 20 -12.80 29.87 -8.01
N ALA A 21 -12.04 30.96 -7.90
CA ALA A 21 -12.03 31.85 -6.76
C ALA A 21 -12.17 33.31 -7.23
N ALA A 22 -12.66 34.16 -6.32
CA ALA A 22 -12.70 35.59 -6.58
C ALA A 22 -11.26 36.11 -6.81
N GLU A 23 -11.10 36.95 -7.82
CA GLU A 23 -9.79 37.47 -8.20
C GLU A 23 -9.04 38.13 -7.04
N GLY A 24 -9.74 38.95 -6.26
CA GLY A 24 -9.17 39.61 -5.09
C GLY A 24 -8.72 38.59 -4.02
N TYR A 25 -9.50 37.59 -3.76
CA TYR A 25 -9.14 36.54 -2.80
C TYR A 25 -7.96 35.69 -3.28
N ALA A 26 -7.97 35.30 -4.52
CA ALA A 26 -6.89 34.50 -5.11
C ALA A 26 -5.57 35.28 -5.11
N ARG A 27 -5.56 36.51 -5.61
CA ARG A 27 -4.36 37.33 -5.71
C ARG A 27 -3.85 37.87 -4.37
N ASN A 28 -4.72 38.17 -3.42
CA ASN A 28 -4.34 38.76 -2.14
C ASN A 28 -4.07 37.73 -1.05
N PHE A 29 -4.62 36.52 -1.17
CA PHE A 29 -4.53 35.51 -0.12
C PHE A 29 -3.89 34.19 -0.60
N LEU A 30 -4.44 33.57 -1.62
CA LEU A 30 -4.00 32.23 -2.03
C LEU A 30 -2.63 32.22 -2.71
N ILE A 31 -2.42 33.15 -3.63
CA ILE A 31 -1.17 33.23 -4.40
C ILE A 31 0.01 33.72 -3.54
N PRO A 32 -0.11 34.83 -2.75
CA PRO A 32 0.99 35.27 -1.91
C PRO A 32 1.38 34.31 -0.80
N LYS A 33 0.45 33.53 -0.30
CA LYS A 33 0.72 32.47 0.69
C LYS A 33 1.27 31.17 0.08
N GLY A 34 1.38 31.11 -1.23
CA GLY A 34 1.85 29.91 -1.93
C GLY A 34 0.88 28.74 -1.89
N LEU A 35 -0.40 28.99 -1.57
CA LEU A 35 -1.44 27.96 -1.49
C LEU A 35 -2.00 27.57 -2.86
N ALA A 36 -1.93 28.48 -3.82
CA ALA A 36 -2.41 28.27 -5.18
C ALA A 36 -1.57 29.05 -6.21
N VAL A 37 -1.74 28.70 -7.46
CA VAL A 37 -1.16 29.40 -8.61
C VAL A 37 -2.26 29.69 -9.61
N GLU A 38 -2.05 30.74 -10.40
CA GLU A 38 -2.95 31.06 -11.51
C GLU A 38 -3.02 29.90 -12.50
N ALA A 39 -4.24 29.51 -12.90
CA ALA A 39 -4.46 28.45 -13.87
C ALA A 39 -4.14 28.92 -15.28
N THR A 40 -2.87 29.01 -15.62
CA THR A 40 -2.39 29.26 -16.96
C THR A 40 -2.43 28.00 -17.80
N ALA A 41 -2.35 28.13 -19.14
CA ALA A 41 -2.31 26.95 -20.02
C ALA A 41 -1.17 26.00 -19.66
N ASP A 42 0.01 26.53 -19.35
CA ASP A 42 1.18 25.73 -18.94
C ASP A 42 0.95 25.03 -17.59
N ALA A 43 0.36 25.72 -16.62
CA ALA A 43 0.04 25.14 -15.31
C ALA A 43 -1.02 24.04 -15.43
N VAL A 44 -2.04 24.22 -16.26
CA VAL A 44 -3.06 23.21 -16.53
C VAL A 44 -2.45 22.00 -17.23
N ASN A 45 -1.59 22.20 -18.22
CA ASN A 45 -0.89 21.10 -18.89
C ASN A 45 0.01 20.32 -17.95
N THR A 46 0.79 21.01 -17.11
CA THR A 46 1.63 20.36 -16.09
C THR A 46 0.78 19.52 -15.12
N MET A 47 -0.36 20.05 -14.66
CA MET A 47 -1.26 19.34 -13.79
C MET A 47 -1.84 18.09 -14.47
N LYS A 48 -2.25 18.19 -15.74
CA LYS A 48 -2.75 17.03 -16.51
C LYS A 48 -1.68 15.96 -16.69
N LEU A 49 -0.44 16.37 -16.98
CA LEU A 49 0.69 15.44 -17.12
C LEU A 49 1.00 14.74 -15.78
N GLN A 50 1.02 15.47 -14.68
CA GLN A 50 1.22 14.89 -13.35
C GLN A 50 0.08 13.94 -12.96
N ALA A 51 -1.16 14.29 -13.25
CA ALA A 51 -2.31 13.44 -13.00
C ALA A 51 -2.24 12.14 -13.83
N LYS A 52 -1.86 12.22 -15.10
CA LYS A 52 -1.63 11.05 -15.95
C LYS A 52 -0.50 10.16 -15.44
N ALA A 53 0.63 10.76 -15.08
CA ALA A 53 1.77 10.02 -14.54
C ALA A 53 1.41 9.30 -13.25
N LYS A 54 0.69 9.97 -12.35
CA LYS A 54 0.22 9.37 -11.09
C LYS A 54 -0.77 8.24 -11.36
N ALA A 55 -1.75 8.45 -12.22
CA ALA A 55 -2.73 7.42 -12.58
C ALA A 55 -2.07 6.19 -13.19
N LYS A 56 -1.07 6.39 -14.07
CA LYS A 56 -0.30 5.30 -14.65
C LYS A 56 0.50 4.54 -13.60
N ALA A 57 1.20 5.24 -12.72
CA ALA A 57 1.96 4.63 -11.62
C ALA A 57 1.04 3.84 -10.67
N ASP A 58 -0.12 4.39 -10.32
CA ASP A 58 -1.11 3.72 -9.47
C ASP A 58 -1.69 2.47 -10.17
N ALA A 59 -1.95 2.53 -11.48
CA ALA A 59 -2.43 1.40 -12.25
C ALA A 59 -1.38 0.27 -12.34
N GLU A 60 -0.13 0.61 -12.58
CA GLU A 60 0.98 -0.35 -12.59
C GLU A 60 1.18 -1.00 -11.22
N ALA A 61 1.18 -0.21 -10.15
CA ALA A 61 1.31 -0.71 -8.78
C ALA A 61 0.13 -1.63 -8.41
N ARG A 62 -1.08 -1.29 -8.82
CA ARG A 62 -2.27 -2.14 -8.62
C ARG A 62 -2.14 -3.45 -9.38
N ALA A 63 -1.69 -3.41 -10.64
CA ALA A 63 -1.48 -4.61 -11.44
C ALA A 63 -0.42 -5.53 -10.84
N GLU A 64 0.68 -4.97 -10.36
CA GLU A 64 1.71 -5.73 -9.63
C GLU A 64 1.15 -6.36 -8.35
N ALA A 65 0.39 -5.59 -7.58
CA ALA A 65 -0.25 -6.09 -6.36
C ALA A 65 -1.21 -7.25 -6.66
N GLN A 66 -2.00 -7.16 -7.72
CA GLN A 66 -2.88 -8.25 -8.14
C GLN A 66 -2.10 -9.50 -8.58
N ALA A 67 -1.02 -9.32 -9.33
CA ALA A 67 -0.16 -10.42 -9.73
C ALA A 67 0.46 -11.13 -8.52
N ILE A 68 0.93 -10.37 -7.53
CA ILE A 68 1.46 -10.92 -6.28
C ILE A 68 0.34 -11.66 -5.53
N ALA A 69 -0.86 -11.10 -5.44
CA ALA A 69 -2.00 -11.73 -4.78
C ALA A 69 -2.36 -13.09 -5.41
N GLU A 70 -2.36 -13.18 -6.73
CA GLU A 70 -2.59 -14.43 -7.45
C GLU A 70 -1.49 -15.47 -7.17
N LYS A 71 -0.24 -15.04 -7.18
CA LYS A 71 0.89 -15.91 -6.84
C LYS A 71 0.79 -16.43 -5.41
N LEU A 72 0.41 -15.58 -4.47
CA LEU A 72 0.23 -15.97 -3.06
C LEU A 72 -0.84 -17.03 -2.87
N LYS A 73 -1.93 -16.97 -3.64
CA LYS A 73 -2.97 -18.01 -3.60
C LYS A 73 -2.49 -19.36 -4.09
N ALA A 74 -1.58 -19.36 -5.06
CA ALA A 74 -1.03 -20.58 -5.64
C ALA A 74 0.14 -21.14 -4.81
N CYS A 75 0.73 -20.35 -3.92
CA CYS A 75 1.88 -20.71 -3.12
C CYS A 75 1.49 -21.09 -1.70
N GLN A 76 2.12 -22.13 -1.18
CA GLN A 76 2.04 -22.50 0.23
C GLN A 76 3.40 -22.28 0.87
N VAL A 77 3.46 -21.40 1.85
CA VAL A 77 4.69 -21.10 2.58
C VAL A 77 4.91 -22.12 3.68
N LYS A 78 6.04 -22.80 3.66
CA LYS A 78 6.45 -23.71 4.72
C LYS A 78 7.41 -22.99 5.66
N ILE A 79 7.05 -22.92 6.93
CA ILE A 79 7.87 -22.30 7.96
C ILE A 79 8.26 -23.38 8.96
N ALA A 80 9.59 -23.60 9.08
CA ALA A 80 10.11 -24.46 10.11
C ALA A 80 10.27 -23.65 11.40
N ALA A 81 9.70 -24.15 12.48
CA ALA A 81 9.79 -23.52 13.79
C ALA A 81 10.11 -24.54 14.86
N LYS A 82 10.89 -24.15 15.85
CA LYS A 82 11.19 -25.00 16.99
C LYS A 82 9.97 -25.12 17.90
N GLY A 83 9.57 -26.33 18.19
CA GLY A 83 8.42 -26.61 19.02
C GLY A 83 8.80 -27.28 20.34
N GLY A 84 7.96 -27.06 21.35
CA GLY A 84 8.00 -27.76 22.62
C GLY A 84 7.01 -28.91 22.67
N GLU A 85 6.88 -29.49 23.83
CA GLU A 85 5.89 -30.57 24.09
C GLU A 85 4.47 -30.08 23.81
N GLY A 86 3.62 -30.96 23.29
CA GLY A 86 2.22 -30.66 23.01
C GLY A 86 1.94 -29.89 21.72
N GLY A 87 2.91 -29.80 20.79
CA GLY A 87 2.71 -29.15 19.49
C GLY A 87 2.70 -27.63 19.55
N LYS A 88 3.14 -27.05 20.65
CA LYS A 88 3.27 -25.59 20.79
C LYS A 88 4.65 -25.12 20.37
N LEU A 89 4.71 -23.95 19.76
CA LEU A 89 5.98 -23.33 19.38
C LEU A 89 6.66 -22.67 20.57
N PHE A 90 7.99 -22.66 20.58
CA PHE A 90 8.76 -21.91 21.57
C PHE A 90 8.65 -20.40 21.40
N GLY A 91 8.25 -19.96 20.22
CA GLY A 91 8.01 -18.55 19.91
C GLY A 91 6.79 -18.40 18.99
N ALA A 92 6.39 -17.19 18.72
CA ALA A 92 5.31 -16.91 17.79
C ALA A 92 5.84 -16.66 16.38
N VAL A 93 5.18 -17.21 15.36
CA VAL A 93 5.44 -16.87 13.97
C VAL A 93 4.74 -15.54 13.67
N THR A 94 5.51 -14.54 13.29
CA THR A 94 5.01 -13.20 12.99
C THR A 94 4.90 -12.98 11.48
N GLY A 95 4.24 -11.89 11.09
CA GLY A 95 4.17 -11.49 9.68
C GLY A 95 5.53 -11.30 9.04
N ALA A 96 6.52 -10.82 9.80
CA ALA A 96 7.89 -10.68 9.32
C ALA A 96 8.51 -12.03 8.94
N ALA A 97 8.32 -13.05 9.79
CA ALA A 97 8.81 -14.40 9.51
C ALA A 97 8.16 -15.00 8.25
N ILE A 98 6.88 -14.75 8.05
CA ILE A 98 6.15 -15.18 6.86
C ILE A 98 6.68 -14.46 5.61
N ALA A 99 6.93 -13.16 5.71
CA ALA A 99 7.49 -12.37 4.61
C ALA A 99 8.89 -12.85 4.21
N ASP A 100 9.74 -13.14 5.19
CA ASP A 100 11.08 -13.70 4.95
C ASP A 100 11.01 -15.07 4.28
N ALA A 101 10.10 -15.92 4.71
CA ALA A 101 9.88 -17.24 4.13
C ALA A 101 9.36 -17.15 2.69
N LEU A 102 8.45 -16.22 2.40
CA LEU A 102 7.96 -15.94 1.05
C LEU A 102 9.09 -15.50 0.12
N GLN A 103 9.94 -14.62 0.59
CA GLN A 103 11.08 -14.15 -0.19
C GLN A 103 12.08 -15.28 -0.46
N ALA A 104 12.34 -16.12 0.52
CA ALA A 104 13.27 -17.23 0.39
C ALA A 104 12.76 -18.36 -0.50
N GLN A 105 11.46 -18.69 -0.43
CA GLN A 105 10.87 -19.83 -1.14
C GLN A 105 10.35 -19.46 -2.52
N ASP A 106 9.66 -18.34 -2.64
CA ASP A 106 8.96 -17.93 -3.86
C ASP A 106 9.56 -16.70 -4.53
N GLY A 107 10.55 -16.06 -3.88
CA GLY A 107 11.17 -14.84 -4.37
C GLY A 107 10.21 -13.63 -4.37
N LEU A 108 9.10 -13.73 -3.64
CA LEU A 108 8.11 -12.66 -3.53
C LEU A 108 8.47 -11.72 -2.38
N THR A 109 8.67 -10.46 -2.70
CA THR A 109 8.92 -9.43 -1.69
C THR A 109 7.60 -8.89 -1.17
N VAL A 110 7.20 -9.30 0.01
CA VAL A 110 6.01 -8.81 0.69
C VAL A 110 6.42 -8.23 2.04
N ASP A 111 5.91 -7.04 2.35
CA ASP A 111 6.16 -6.42 3.65
C ASP A 111 5.39 -7.16 4.74
N GLY A 112 6.07 -7.59 5.79
CA GLY A 112 5.44 -8.27 6.93
C GLY A 112 4.35 -7.45 7.61
N LYS A 113 4.41 -6.12 7.52
CA LYS A 113 3.37 -5.22 8.04
C LYS A 113 2.07 -5.27 7.22
N LYS A 114 2.16 -5.69 5.98
CA LYS A 114 0.99 -5.85 5.11
C LYS A 114 0.28 -7.18 5.32
N LEU A 115 0.92 -8.11 6.03
CA LEU A 115 0.32 -9.38 6.42
C LEU A 115 -0.51 -9.19 7.68
N VAL A 116 -1.80 -9.46 7.57
CA VAL A 116 -2.74 -9.34 8.69
C VAL A 116 -2.87 -10.68 9.38
N LEU A 117 -2.34 -10.76 10.60
CA LEU A 117 -2.49 -11.91 11.47
C LEU A 117 -3.52 -11.57 12.56
N ASP A 118 -4.62 -12.28 12.60
CA ASP A 118 -5.60 -12.13 13.67
C ASP A 118 -5.01 -12.54 15.02
N GLN A 119 -4.19 -13.59 15.01
CA GLN A 119 -3.47 -14.05 16.18
C GLN A 119 -2.08 -14.55 15.80
N PRO A 120 -1.07 -14.35 16.65
CA PRO A 120 0.24 -14.94 16.42
C PRO A 120 0.16 -16.46 16.34
N ILE A 121 0.87 -17.06 15.41
CA ILE A 121 0.93 -18.49 15.25
C ILE A 121 1.82 -19.07 16.34
N LYS A 122 1.26 -19.87 17.23
CA LYS A 122 1.96 -20.47 18.37
C LYS A 122 1.97 -22.00 18.36
N SER A 123 1.39 -22.61 17.35
CA SER A 123 1.33 -24.06 17.21
C SER A 123 1.59 -24.49 15.77
N PHE A 124 1.92 -25.77 15.59
CA PHE A 124 2.09 -26.35 14.26
C PHE A 124 0.73 -26.48 13.55
N GLY A 125 0.75 -26.37 12.26
CA GLY A 125 -0.41 -26.57 11.42
C GLY A 125 -0.46 -25.63 10.22
N SER A 126 -1.57 -25.72 9.51
CA SER A 126 -1.85 -24.86 8.35
C SER A 126 -2.67 -23.65 8.78
N TYR A 127 -2.23 -22.49 8.36
CA TYR A 127 -2.86 -21.22 8.68
C TYR A 127 -3.09 -20.40 7.42
N GLU A 128 -4.11 -19.59 7.45
CA GLU A 128 -4.47 -18.69 6.37
C GLU A 128 -4.25 -17.26 6.83
N VAL A 129 -3.41 -16.53 6.10
CA VAL A 129 -3.03 -15.16 6.44
C VAL A 129 -3.46 -14.23 5.32
N LYS A 130 -4.16 -13.18 5.68
CA LYS A 130 -4.55 -12.15 4.71
C LYS A 130 -3.39 -11.20 4.48
N ALA A 131 -3.09 -10.93 3.21
CA ALA A 131 -2.09 -9.96 2.80
C ALA A 131 -2.77 -8.75 2.18
N LYS A 132 -2.55 -7.58 2.75
CA LYS A 132 -3.00 -6.31 2.19
C LYS A 132 -1.89 -5.74 1.31
N LEU A 133 -2.08 -5.76 0.01
CA LEU A 133 -1.06 -5.35 -0.95
C LEU A 133 -1.17 -3.87 -1.36
N GLY A 134 -2.12 -3.13 -0.80
CA GLY A 134 -2.41 -1.75 -1.15
C GLY A 134 -3.43 -1.64 -2.30
N TYR A 135 -3.88 -0.43 -2.59
CA TYR A 135 -4.86 -0.13 -3.65
C TYR A 135 -6.12 -1.03 -3.62
N GLU A 136 -6.60 -1.35 -2.43
CA GLU A 136 -7.74 -2.26 -2.21
C GLU A 136 -7.50 -3.71 -2.70
N VAL A 137 -6.27 -4.04 -3.06
CA VAL A 137 -5.90 -5.41 -3.44
C VAL A 137 -5.51 -6.19 -2.20
N SER A 138 -6.15 -7.31 -1.99
CA SER A 138 -5.80 -8.24 -0.93
C SER A 138 -5.58 -9.65 -1.48
N GLY A 139 -4.64 -10.36 -0.89
CA GLY A 139 -4.36 -11.75 -1.20
C GLY A 139 -4.47 -12.62 0.05
N THR A 140 -4.51 -13.92 -0.15
CA THR A 140 -4.46 -14.88 0.93
C THR A 140 -3.19 -15.70 0.82
N VAL A 141 -2.44 -15.79 1.91
CA VAL A 141 -1.22 -16.59 2.02
C VAL A 141 -1.53 -17.83 2.84
N TYR A 142 -1.25 -18.99 2.28
CA TYR A 142 -1.34 -20.24 3.03
C TYR A 142 0.01 -20.52 3.68
N VAL A 143 0.01 -20.61 4.98
CA VAL A 143 1.21 -20.85 5.79
C VAL A 143 1.12 -22.22 6.43
N LEU A 144 2.11 -23.05 6.19
CA LEU A 144 2.25 -24.34 6.86
C LEU A 144 3.41 -24.27 7.84
N VAL A 145 3.11 -24.38 9.12
CA VAL A 145 4.13 -24.41 10.18
C VAL A 145 4.48 -25.86 10.50
N ILE A 146 5.73 -26.19 10.32
CA ILE A 146 6.28 -27.52 10.58
C ILE A 146 7.36 -27.45 11.65
N GLU A 147 7.62 -28.60 12.27
CA GLU A 147 8.69 -28.71 13.24
C GLU A 147 10.06 -28.62 12.58
N GLU A 148 10.92 -27.77 13.11
CA GLU A 148 12.32 -27.72 12.72
C GLU A 148 13.08 -28.88 13.41
N LYS A 149 13.61 -29.73 12.58
CA LYS A 149 14.44 -30.84 13.07
C LYS A 149 15.91 -30.43 13.18
#